data_00441ae426cd3121a8cb89ba1a17e732
#
_entry.id   00441ae426cd3121a8cb89ba1a17e732
#
_cell.length_a   1.000
_cell.length_b   1.000
_cell.length_c   1.000
_cell.angle_alpha   90.00
_cell.angle_beta   90.00
_cell.angle_gamma   90.00
#
_symmetry.space_group_name_H-M   'P 1'
#
loop_
_entity.id
_entity.type
_entity.pdbx_description
1 polymer ?
#
loop_
_entity_poly.entity_id
_entity_poly.type
_entity_poly.pdbx_seq_one_letter_code
_entity_poly.pdbx_strand_id
1 'polypeptide(L)'
;MARRVKTHSHENHERWLISYADFITLLFAFFVVMFASSHADKKKAKEVSASVKEAIEQGSMPKALMDLLGRKRPPETDDARTAGDASATEIQKQDPALTAMAELVPSLEQLTDSLKSEIHSGKVSINMEPRGLVVSLKEAAFFPPAGDSIEAEAYPIIGKIADSALKLPNKILLEGHTDSTPINNGRFRSNWDLSAARAIAMLNVLAERFEVARERMSVSGYADNVPVSENETVEGRKKNRRVDVVFLNQFGVKSQPGRK
;
A
#
# COMPACT_ATOMS: atom_id res chain seq x y z
N MET A 1 6.18 72.80 54.18
CA MET A 1 5.73 71.40 54.13
C MET A 1 5.32 71.09 52.69
N ALA A 2 6.16 70.37 51.92
CA ALA A 2 5.90 70.02 50.48
C ALA A 2 5.29 68.64 50.44
N ARG A 3 4.07 68.52 49.91
CA ARG A 3 3.30 67.29 49.76
C ARG A 3 3.77 66.55 48.51
N ARG A 4 4.44 65.38 48.67
CA ARG A 4 4.90 64.52 47.62
C ARG A 4 3.70 63.82 47.00
N VAL A 5 3.42 64.08 45.72
CA VAL A 5 2.39 63.39 44.93
C VAL A 5 2.99 62.02 44.53
N LYS A 6 2.35 60.90 44.93
CA LYS A 6 2.64 59.54 44.51
C LYS A 6 2.06 59.35 43.08
N THR A 7 2.91 59.19 42.07
CA THR A 7 2.51 58.73 40.77
C THR A 7 2.18 57.26 40.86
N HIS A 8 0.92 56.92 40.65
CA HIS A 8 0.49 55.52 40.42
C HIS A 8 1.04 55.06 39.06
N SER A 9 1.95 54.09 39.07
CA SER A 9 2.31 53.37 37.86
C SER A 9 1.14 52.51 37.45
N HIS A 10 0.56 52.76 36.28
CA HIS A 10 -0.37 51.83 35.63
C HIS A 10 0.39 50.54 35.36
N GLU A 11 0.13 49.49 36.11
CA GLU A 11 0.52 48.13 35.76
C GLU A 11 -0.26 47.72 34.49
N ASN A 12 0.44 47.57 33.37
CA ASN A 12 -0.14 47.10 32.11
C ASN A 12 -0.54 45.61 32.28
N HIS A 13 -1.78 45.39 32.67
CA HIS A 13 -2.37 44.02 32.74
C HIS A 13 -2.54 43.35 31.36
N GLU A 14 -2.20 44.02 30.27
CA GLU A 14 -2.39 43.53 28.89
C GLU A 14 -1.16 42.85 28.30
N ARG A 15 -0.07 42.69 29.06
CA ARG A 15 1.17 42.05 28.53
C ARG A 15 0.96 40.59 28.09
N TRP A 16 0.01 39.89 28.70
CA TRP A 16 -0.35 38.55 28.32
C TRP A 16 -1.01 38.49 26.93
N LEU A 17 -1.68 39.56 26.51
CA LEU A 17 -2.39 39.67 25.24
C LEU A 17 -1.42 39.70 24.07
N ILE A 18 -0.22 40.30 24.25
CA ILE A 18 0.86 40.31 23.25
C ILE A 18 1.39 38.90 23.05
N SER A 19 1.66 38.16 24.14
CA SER A 19 2.13 36.76 24.04
C SER A 19 1.06 35.85 23.45
N TYR A 20 -0.20 36.08 23.72
CA TYR A 20 -1.32 35.35 23.14
C TYR A 20 -1.46 35.63 21.63
N ALA A 21 -1.33 36.90 21.20
CA ALA A 21 -1.36 37.27 19.79
C ALA A 21 -0.19 36.63 19.01
N ASP A 22 1.01 36.63 19.59
CA ASP A 22 2.18 35.96 18.97
C ASP A 22 1.96 34.46 18.83
N PHE A 23 1.43 33.80 19.86
CA PHE A 23 1.09 32.36 19.79
C PHE A 23 0.06 32.05 18.68
N ILE A 24 -1.00 32.86 18.58
CA ILE A 24 -2.04 32.66 17.55
C ILE A 24 -1.50 32.90 16.16
N THR A 25 -0.63 33.90 15.96
CA THR A 25 -0.03 34.16 14.64
C THR A 25 0.92 33.04 14.20
N LEU A 26 1.72 32.50 15.13
CA LEU A 26 2.58 31.35 14.84
C LEU A 26 1.75 30.07 14.56
N LEU A 27 0.69 29.84 15.32
CA LEU A 27 -0.24 28.72 15.10
C LEU A 27 -0.91 28.84 13.73
N PHE A 28 -1.37 30.04 13.37
CA PHE A 28 -1.98 30.29 12.06
C PHE A 28 -0.97 30.04 10.92
N ALA A 29 0.25 30.56 11.03
CA ALA A 29 1.31 30.34 10.05
C ALA A 29 1.62 28.82 9.88
N PHE A 30 1.67 28.08 10.98
CA PHE A 30 1.86 26.63 10.97
C PHE A 30 0.74 25.92 10.21
N PHE A 31 -0.52 26.26 10.48
CA PHE A 31 -1.66 25.66 9.77
C PHE A 31 -1.69 26.01 8.29
N VAL A 32 -1.31 27.24 7.90
CA VAL A 32 -1.21 27.65 6.49
C VAL A 32 -0.15 26.83 5.76
N VAL A 33 1.02 26.63 6.36
CA VAL A 33 2.09 25.81 5.77
C VAL A 33 1.65 24.35 5.66
N MET A 34 1.04 23.80 6.71
CA MET A 34 0.56 22.43 6.72
C MET A 34 -0.57 22.20 5.70
N PHE A 35 -1.47 23.17 5.55
CA PHE A 35 -2.53 23.15 4.55
C PHE A 35 -1.97 23.22 3.12
N ALA A 36 -0.98 24.09 2.88
CA ALA A 36 -0.31 24.17 1.58
C ALA A 36 0.41 22.88 1.21
N SER A 37 1.12 22.25 2.15
CA SER A 37 1.77 20.93 1.95
C SER A 37 0.75 19.82 1.67
N SER A 38 -0.37 19.79 2.41
CA SER A 38 -1.42 18.77 2.22
C SER A 38 -2.10 18.83 0.85
N HIS A 39 -2.19 20.02 0.24
CA HIS A 39 -2.78 20.18 -1.09
C HIS A 39 -1.83 19.82 -2.22
N ALA A 40 -0.50 19.96 -2.03
CA ALA A 40 0.50 19.59 -3.02
C ALA A 40 0.50 18.08 -3.28
N ASP A 41 0.36 17.27 -2.24
CA ASP A 41 0.35 15.80 -2.36
C ASP A 41 -0.91 15.27 -3.05
N LYS A 42 -2.07 15.88 -2.79
CA LYS A 42 -3.33 15.48 -3.45
C LYS A 42 -3.39 15.80 -4.94
N LYS A 43 -2.75 16.88 -5.39
CA LYS A 43 -2.65 17.20 -6.82
C LYS A 43 -1.73 16.22 -7.55
N LYS A 44 -0.55 15.94 -7.00
CA LYS A 44 0.38 14.96 -7.58
C LYS A 44 -0.22 13.56 -7.63
N ALA A 45 -0.91 13.12 -6.57
CA ALA A 45 -1.58 11.83 -6.54
C ALA A 45 -2.71 11.73 -7.58
N LYS A 46 -3.47 12.80 -7.83
CA LYS A 46 -4.51 12.82 -8.87
C LYS A 46 -3.93 12.85 -10.29
N GLU A 47 -2.86 13.59 -10.54
CA GLU A 47 -2.18 13.60 -11.84
C GLU A 47 -1.57 12.23 -12.17
N VAL A 48 -0.91 11.59 -11.20
CA VAL A 48 -0.37 10.24 -11.36
C VAL A 48 -1.50 9.22 -11.59
N SER A 49 -2.60 9.30 -10.84
CA SER A 49 -3.71 8.38 -11.02
C SER A 49 -4.46 8.58 -12.34
N ALA A 50 -4.57 9.81 -12.84
CA ALA A 50 -5.16 10.12 -14.14
C ALA A 50 -4.28 9.62 -15.29
N SER A 51 -2.96 9.84 -15.20
CA SER A 51 -1.99 9.37 -16.20
C SER A 51 -1.89 7.85 -16.24
N VAL A 52 -1.98 7.17 -15.10
CA VAL A 52 -2.03 5.70 -15.02
C VAL A 52 -3.32 5.16 -15.62
N LYS A 53 -4.46 5.81 -15.35
CA LYS A 53 -5.76 5.41 -15.90
C LYS A 53 -5.81 5.56 -17.44
N GLU A 54 -5.29 6.66 -17.96
CA GLU A 54 -5.21 6.92 -19.40
C GLU A 54 -4.26 5.95 -20.12
N ALA A 55 -3.19 5.53 -19.48
CA ALA A 55 -2.27 4.53 -20.01
C ALA A 55 -2.83 3.11 -20.03
N ILE A 56 -3.63 2.75 -19.04
CA ILE A 56 -4.34 1.47 -19.00
C ILE A 56 -5.40 1.41 -20.11
N GLU A 57 -6.07 2.52 -20.38
CA GLU A 57 -7.09 2.61 -21.44
C GLU A 57 -6.50 2.62 -22.86
N GLN A 58 -5.27 3.11 -23.05
CA GLN A 58 -4.59 3.22 -24.36
C GLN A 58 -3.53 2.14 -24.62
N GLY A 59 -3.30 1.21 -23.68
CA GLY A 59 -2.32 0.13 -23.82
C GLY A 59 -0.86 0.59 -23.97
N SER A 60 -0.55 1.84 -23.61
CA SER A 60 0.79 2.42 -23.66
C SER A 60 1.23 2.94 -22.30
N MET A 61 2.48 2.65 -21.92
CA MET A 61 3.04 3.16 -20.66
C MET A 61 3.10 4.70 -20.64
N PRO A 62 2.64 5.37 -19.58
CA PRO A 62 2.71 6.83 -19.45
C PRO A 62 4.14 7.33 -19.52
N LYS A 63 4.34 8.44 -20.23
CA LYS A 63 5.64 9.15 -20.30
C LYS A 63 6.24 9.45 -18.92
N ALA A 64 5.39 9.83 -17.97
CA ALA A 64 5.78 10.10 -16.58
C ALA A 64 6.36 8.87 -15.86
N LEU A 65 5.89 7.67 -16.16
CA LEU A 65 6.42 6.42 -15.61
C LEU A 65 7.73 6.01 -16.30
N MET A 66 7.86 6.29 -17.61
CA MET A 66 9.10 6.09 -18.37
C MET A 66 10.23 7.02 -17.89
N ASP A 67 9.92 8.29 -17.63
CA ASP A 67 10.87 9.26 -17.07
C ASP A 67 11.27 8.91 -15.61
N LEU A 68 10.34 8.36 -14.82
CA LEU A 68 10.61 7.91 -13.45
C LEU A 68 11.48 6.63 -13.44
N LEU A 69 11.36 5.78 -14.46
CA LEU A 69 12.14 4.54 -14.61
C LEU A 69 13.49 4.74 -15.32
N GLY A 70 13.87 5.99 -15.64
CA GLY A 70 15.19 6.34 -16.21
C GLY A 70 15.48 5.75 -17.60
N ARG A 71 14.45 5.26 -18.33
CA ARG A 71 14.60 4.78 -19.69
C ARG A 71 14.57 5.94 -20.69
N LYS A 72 15.74 6.54 -20.94
CA LYS A 72 15.94 7.41 -22.11
C LYS A 72 15.87 6.58 -23.38
N ARG A 73 15.02 7.03 -24.32
CA ARG A 73 14.99 6.55 -25.70
C ARG A 73 16.38 6.80 -26.34
N PRO A 74 16.91 5.89 -27.18
CA PRO A 74 18.12 6.19 -27.94
C PRO A 74 17.87 7.42 -28.81
N PRO A 75 18.79 8.36 -28.91
CA PRO A 75 18.65 9.49 -29.81
C PRO A 75 18.82 9.04 -31.25
N GLU A 76 17.89 9.44 -32.10
CA GLU A 76 18.14 9.54 -33.52
C GLU A 76 19.23 10.60 -33.74
N THR A 77 20.17 10.23 -34.57
CA THR A 77 21.35 10.98 -35.02
C THR A 77 20.99 12.38 -35.51
N ASP A 78 21.72 13.44 -35.07
CA ASP A 78 22.60 14.23 -35.94
C ASP A 78 23.43 15.27 -35.17
N ASP A 79 24.72 15.17 -35.44
CA ASP A 79 25.82 16.14 -35.47
C ASP A 79 26.13 17.13 -34.32
N ALA A 80 27.42 17.02 -34.00
CA ALA A 80 28.45 18.07 -33.73
C ALA A 80 28.78 18.46 -32.28
N ARG A 81 29.93 17.89 -31.85
CA ARG A 81 31.11 18.54 -31.18
C ARG A 81 30.87 19.61 -30.12
N THR A 82 31.28 19.39 -28.87
CA THR A 82 32.61 19.76 -28.28
C THR A 82 32.57 19.71 -26.76
N ALA A 83 33.59 19.09 -26.22
CA ALA A 83 34.37 19.38 -25.02
C ALA A 83 33.65 19.70 -23.68
N GLY A 84 34.02 18.91 -22.66
CA GLY A 84 33.84 19.29 -21.26
C GLY A 84 33.83 18.07 -20.36
N ASP A 85 35.03 17.53 -20.12
CA ASP A 85 35.36 16.62 -19.02
C ASP A 85 34.90 17.24 -17.69
N ALA A 86 34.07 16.57 -16.95
CA ALA A 86 33.91 16.52 -15.49
C ALA A 86 32.45 16.24 -15.11
N SER A 87 32.13 15.00 -14.83
CA SER A 87 31.14 14.53 -13.86
C SER A 87 30.52 13.17 -14.22
N ALA A 88 31.37 12.21 -14.47
CA ALA A 88 30.99 10.81 -14.46
C ALA A 88 31.02 10.29 -13.01
N THR A 89 30.26 10.87 -12.07
CA THR A 89 30.08 10.29 -10.74
C THR A 89 28.80 10.84 -10.02
N GLU A 90 27.75 11.11 -10.76
CA GLU A 90 26.40 11.02 -10.17
C GLU A 90 25.75 9.74 -10.66
N ILE A 91 26.20 8.62 -10.11
CA ILE A 91 25.40 7.41 -10.04
C ILE A 91 24.16 7.82 -9.26
N GLN A 92 23.08 8.09 -10.00
CA GLN A 92 21.74 8.23 -9.43
C GLN A 92 21.58 7.10 -8.41
N LYS A 93 21.55 7.44 -7.13
CA LYS A 93 21.02 6.57 -6.10
C LYS A 93 19.56 6.35 -6.46
N GLN A 94 19.29 5.37 -7.33
CA GLN A 94 17.95 4.88 -7.55
C GLN A 94 17.44 4.48 -6.18
N ASP A 95 16.30 5.05 -5.79
CA ASP A 95 15.67 4.70 -4.52
C ASP A 95 15.53 3.18 -4.50
N PRO A 96 16.17 2.49 -3.55
CA PRO A 96 16.14 1.03 -3.49
C PRO A 96 14.71 0.48 -3.45
N ALA A 97 13.76 1.27 -2.94
CA ALA A 97 12.34 0.91 -2.89
C ALA A 97 11.74 0.85 -4.31
N LEU A 98 12.07 1.82 -5.18
CA LEU A 98 11.59 1.83 -6.57
C LEU A 98 12.16 0.64 -7.37
N THR A 99 13.43 0.31 -7.15
CA THR A 99 14.05 -0.85 -7.82
C THR A 99 13.38 -2.15 -7.39
N ALA A 100 13.10 -2.33 -6.08
CA ALA A 100 12.43 -3.52 -5.58
C ALA A 100 10.97 -3.66 -6.04
N MET A 101 10.27 -2.55 -6.29
CA MET A 101 8.94 -2.56 -6.90
C MET A 101 9.01 -2.90 -8.39
N ALA A 102 10.02 -2.41 -9.11
CA ALA A 102 10.20 -2.65 -10.53
C ALA A 102 10.37 -4.13 -10.88
N GLU A 103 10.96 -4.92 -9.99
CA GLU A 103 11.11 -6.39 -10.15
C GLU A 103 9.76 -7.12 -10.27
N LEU A 104 8.70 -6.60 -9.65
CA LEU A 104 7.38 -7.22 -9.60
C LEU A 104 6.41 -6.69 -10.68
N VAL A 105 6.80 -5.66 -11.44
CA VAL A 105 5.94 -5.07 -12.50
C VAL A 105 5.51 -6.09 -13.57
N PRO A 106 6.40 -6.95 -14.12
CA PRO A 106 5.97 -7.96 -15.10
C PRO A 106 4.94 -8.94 -14.53
N SER A 107 5.05 -9.25 -13.24
CA SER A 107 4.12 -10.14 -12.56
C SER A 107 2.77 -9.47 -12.27
N LEU A 108 2.79 -8.17 -11.98
CA LEU A 108 1.57 -7.36 -11.87
C LEU A 108 0.79 -7.39 -13.19
N GLU A 109 1.46 -7.15 -14.32
CA GLU A 109 0.85 -7.17 -15.66
C GLU A 109 0.28 -8.57 -15.97
N GLN A 110 1.07 -9.62 -15.79
CA GLN A 110 0.63 -10.99 -16.03
C GLN A 110 -0.57 -11.40 -15.17
N LEU A 111 -0.56 -11.08 -13.88
CA LEU A 111 -1.67 -11.37 -12.97
C LEU A 111 -2.91 -10.55 -13.32
N THR A 112 -2.74 -9.28 -13.66
CA THR A 112 -3.84 -8.40 -14.07
C THR A 112 -4.54 -8.93 -15.33
N ASP A 113 -3.78 -9.38 -16.31
CA ASP A 113 -4.33 -9.95 -17.54
C ASP A 113 -5.02 -11.29 -17.29
N SER A 114 -4.40 -12.20 -16.53
CA SER A 114 -4.96 -13.52 -16.24
C SER A 114 -6.21 -13.47 -15.35
N LEU A 115 -6.33 -12.46 -14.48
CA LEU A 115 -7.44 -12.26 -13.53
C LEU A 115 -8.40 -11.13 -13.93
N LYS A 116 -8.37 -10.69 -15.18
CA LYS A 116 -9.16 -9.54 -15.65
C LYS A 116 -10.66 -9.68 -15.37
N SER A 117 -11.24 -10.85 -15.56
CA SER A 117 -12.66 -11.12 -15.28
C SER A 117 -12.98 -11.05 -13.80
N GLU A 118 -12.11 -11.58 -12.96
CA GLU A 118 -12.25 -11.60 -11.50
C GLU A 118 -12.06 -10.20 -10.89
N ILE A 119 -11.16 -9.42 -11.45
CA ILE A 119 -10.96 -8.00 -11.10
C ILE A 119 -12.19 -7.20 -11.50
N HIS A 120 -12.71 -7.38 -12.71
CA HIS A 120 -13.91 -6.67 -13.18
C HIS A 120 -15.14 -7.01 -12.35
N SER A 121 -15.31 -8.29 -11.95
CA SER A 121 -16.39 -8.71 -11.05
C SER A 121 -16.14 -8.32 -9.59
N GLY A 122 -15.00 -7.74 -9.30
CA GLY A 122 -14.61 -7.28 -7.98
C GLY A 122 -14.36 -8.41 -6.96
N LYS A 123 -14.13 -9.65 -7.40
CA LYS A 123 -13.74 -10.79 -6.54
C LYS A 123 -12.29 -10.69 -6.09
N VAL A 124 -11.44 -10.12 -6.96
CA VAL A 124 -10.00 -9.95 -6.75
C VAL A 124 -9.63 -8.50 -6.98
N SER A 125 -8.67 -7.98 -6.22
CA SER A 125 -7.97 -6.72 -6.54
C SER A 125 -6.46 -6.94 -6.42
N ILE A 126 -5.69 -6.21 -7.25
CA ILE A 126 -4.23 -6.31 -7.29
C ILE A 126 -3.67 -4.92 -7.10
N ASN A 127 -2.73 -4.77 -6.16
CA ASN A 127 -2.10 -3.50 -5.84
C ASN A 127 -0.60 -3.68 -5.64
N MET A 128 0.19 -2.72 -6.08
CA MET A 128 1.61 -2.64 -5.76
C MET A 128 1.79 -1.80 -4.49
N GLU A 129 2.40 -2.38 -3.47
CA GLU A 129 2.69 -1.73 -2.19
C GLU A 129 4.21 -1.67 -1.96
N PRO A 130 4.72 -0.82 -1.04
CA PRO A 130 6.15 -0.76 -0.73
C PRO A 130 6.75 -2.10 -0.30
N ARG A 131 5.96 -3.01 0.28
CA ARG A 131 6.37 -4.35 0.73
C ARG A 131 6.32 -5.41 -0.38
N GLY A 132 5.65 -5.14 -1.51
CA GLY A 132 5.52 -6.07 -2.62
C GLY A 132 4.20 -6.00 -3.37
N LEU A 133 3.91 -7.02 -4.16
CA LEU A 133 2.67 -7.15 -4.92
C LEU A 133 1.60 -7.84 -4.06
N VAL A 134 0.48 -7.16 -3.83
CA VAL A 134 -0.64 -7.63 -3.01
C VAL A 134 -1.81 -8.03 -3.90
N VAL A 135 -2.22 -9.29 -3.81
CA VAL A 135 -3.43 -9.83 -4.46
C VAL A 135 -4.47 -10.07 -3.37
N SER A 136 -5.49 -9.23 -3.31
CA SER A 136 -6.56 -9.29 -2.32
C SER A 136 -7.75 -10.08 -2.85
N LEU A 137 -8.13 -11.12 -2.13
CA LEU A 137 -9.20 -12.07 -2.43
C LEU A 137 -10.37 -11.80 -1.50
N LYS A 138 -11.51 -11.35 -2.02
CA LYS A 138 -12.70 -11.09 -1.20
C LYS A 138 -13.30 -12.38 -0.67
N GLU A 139 -13.54 -12.43 0.65
CA GLU A 139 -14.05 -13.62 1.36
C GLU A 139 -15.19 -14.32 0.62
N ALA A 140 -16.23 -13.60 0.27
CA ALA A 140 -17.46 -14.17 -0.31
C ALA A 140 -17.28 -14.95 -1.63
N ALA A 141 -16.12 -14.85 -2.27
CA ALA A 141 -15.80 -15.59 -3.49
C ALA A 141 -14.90 -16.80 -3.25
N PHE A 142 -14.38 -16.96 -2.05
CA PHE A 142 -13.38 -18.00 -1.72
C PHE A 142 -13.74 -18.85 -0.52
N PHE A 143 -14.57 -18.34 0.40
CA PHE A 143 -14.91 -19.01 1.66
C PHE A 143 -16.41 -18.90 1.94
N PRO A 144 -17.00 -19.91 2.58
CA PRO A 144 -18.35 -19.81 3.09
C PRO A 144 -18.42 -18.81 4.25
N PRO A 145 -19.60 -18.26 4.53
CA PRO A 145 -19.79 -17.35 5.66
C PRO A 145 -19.30 -17.98 6.97
N ALA A 146 -18.47 -17.23 7.72
CA ALA A 146 -17.90 -17.66 9.00
C ALA A 146 -17.11 -18.99 8.93
N GLY A 147 -16.67 -19.42 7.75
CA GLY A 147 -15.89 -20.63 7.50
C GLY A 147 -14.49 -20.32 6.99
N ASP A 148 -13.64 -21.36 6.95
CA ASP A 148 -12.27 -21.35 6.47
C ASP A 148 -12.01 -22.40 5.35
N SER A 149 -13.02 -23.19 4.96
CA SER A 149 -12.91 -24.09 3.82
C SER A 149 -12.90 -23.29 2.50
N ILE A 150 -12.04 -23.67 1.57
CA ILE A 150 -12.02 -23.01 0.25
C ILE A 150 -13.10 -23.63 -0.64
N GLU A 151 -13.93 -22.79 -1.23
CA GLU A 151 -14.98 -23.18 -2.16
C GLU A 151 -14.39 -23.74 -3.47
N ALA A 152 -15.05 -24.73 -4.06
CA ALA A 152 -14.56 -25.41 -5.27
C ALA A 152 -14.40 -24.44 -6.45
N GLU A 153 -15.26 -23.45 -6.56
CA GLU A 153 -15.27 -22.41 -7.58
C GLU A 153 -14.08 -21.45 -7.50
N ALA A 154 -13.40 -21.42 -6.34
CA ALA A 154 -12.22 -20.57 -6.11
C ALA A 154 -10.92 -21.19 -6.69
N TYR A 155 -10.84 -22.52 -6.85
CA TYR A 155 -9.61 -23.18 -7.29
C TYR A 155 -9.06 -22.67 -8.62
N PRO A 156 -9.86 -22.41 -9.67
CA PRO A 156 -9.32 -21.86 -10.92
C PRO A 156 -8.65 -20.50 -10.74
N ILE A 157 -9.19 -19.67 -9.84
CA ILE A 157 -8.64 -18.34 -9.52
C ILE A 157 -7.33 -18.50 -8.75
N ILE A 158 -7.33 -19.37 -7.73
CA ILE A 158 -6.13 -19.64 -6.93
C ILE A 158 -5.02 -20.27 -7.82
N GLY A 159 -5.37 -21.10 -8.80
CA GLY A 159 -4.43 -21.66 -9.75
C GLY A 159 -3.67 -20.60 -10.56
N LYS A 160 -4.36 -19.58 -11.05
CA LYS A 160 -3.71 -18.45 -11.75
C LYS A 160 -2.72 -17.69 -10.85
N ILE A 161 -3.02 -17.57 -9.56
CA ILE A 161 -2.12 -16.94 -8.57
C ILE A 161 -0.92 -17.87 -8.30
N ALA A 162 -1.17 -19.17 -8.18
CA ALA A 162 -0.13 -20.18 -7.98
C ALA A 162 0.85 -20.25 -9.17
N ASP A 163 0.35 -20.14 -10.41
CA ASP A 163 1.19 -20.09 -11.62
C ASP A 163 2.19 -18.91 -11.55
N SER A 164 1.76 -17.77 -11.02
CA SER A 164 2.66 -16.64 -10.80
C SER A 164 3.62 -16.90 -9.63
N ALA A 165 3.13 -17.53 -8.56
CA ALA A 165 3.95 -17.91 -7.43
C ALA A 165 5.07 -18.89 -7.79
N LEU A 166 4.83 -19.80 -8.71
CA LEU A 166 5.83 -20.78 -9.20
C LEU A 166 6.91 -20.12 -10.07
N LYS A 167 6.56 -19.07 -10.82
CA LYS A 167 7.50 -18.33 -11.68
C LYS A 167 8.38 -17.35 -10.93
N LEU A 168 7.90 -16.86 -9.79
CA LEU A 168 8.58 -15.86 -8.96
C LEU A 168 9.38 -16.53 -7.84
N PRO A 169 10.63 -16.13 -7.58
CA PRO A 169 11.41 -16.64 -6.46
C PRO A 169 11.01 -16.01 -5.12
N ASN A 170 10.13 -15.02 -5.12
CA ASN A 170 9.76 -14.21 -3.98
C ASN A 170 9.14 -15.03 -2.84
N LYS A 171 9.36 -14.59 -1.59
CA LYS A 171 8.61 -15.09 -0.45
C LYS A 171 7.16 -14.60 -0.51
N ILE A 172 6.26 -15.39 0.04
CA ILE A 172 4.82 -15.13 0.01
C ILE A 172 4.32 -15.03 1.44
N LEU A 173 3.61 -13.95 1.75
CA LEU A 173 2.92 -13.77 3.01
C LEU A 173 1.41 -13.84 2.75
N LEU A 174 0.74 -14.71 3.49
CA LEU A 174 -0.71 -14.91 3.43
C LEU A 174 -1.33 -14.22 4.65
N GLU A 175 -2.17 -13.23 4.41
CA GLU A 175 -2.75 -12.38 5.45
C GLU A 175 -4.27 -12.53 5.47
N GLY A 176 -4.81 -12.96 6.62
CA GLY A 176 -6.26 -13.04 6.81
C GLY A 176 -6.79 -11.81 7.52
N HIS A 177 -7.91 -11.28 7.03
CA HIS A 177 -8.59 -10.11 7.57
C HIS A 177 -10.09 -10.38 7.73
N THR A 178 -10.70 -9.79 8.76
CA THR A 178 -12.13 -9.80 8.98
C THR A 178 -12.68 -8.37 8.97
N ASP A 179 -13.98 -8.24 9.02
CA ASP A 179 -14.63 -7.01 9.47
C ASP A 179 -14.69 -6.95 11.00
N SER A 180 -15.25 -5.87 11.54
CA SER A 180 -15.40 -5.66 12.98
C SER A 180 -16.56 -6.45 13.62
N THR A 181 -17.30 -7.27 12.85
CA THR A 181 -18.36 -8.11 13.41
C THR A 181 -17.74 -9.24 14.23
N PRO A 182 -17.99 -9.31 15.54
CA PRO A 182 -17.40 -10.35 16.37
C PRO A 182 -17.91 -11.74 15.96
N ILE A 183 -16.99 -12.71 15.89
CA ILE A 183 -17.34 -14.13 15.74
C ILE A 183 -17.04 -14.87 17.03
N ASN A 184 -17.98 -15.72 17.44
CA ASN A 184 -17.78 -16.71 18.49
C ASN A 184 -18.70 -17.90 18.19
N ASN A 185 -18.13 -19.01 17.76
CA ASN A 185 -18.85 -20.23 17.44
C ASN A 185 -18.05 -21.46 17.91
N GLY A 186 -18.57 -22.68 17.68
CA GLY A 186 -17.90 -23.91 18.10
C GLY A 186 -16.51 -24.15 17.47
N ARG A 187 -16.15 -23.43 16.40
CA ARG A 187 -14.87 -23.59 15.69
C ARG A 187 -13.93 -22.40 15.92
N PHE A 188 -14.44 -21.17 15.90
CA PHE A 188 -13.65 -19.93 16.03
C PHE A 188 -14.11 -19.14 17.26
N ARG A 189 -13.19 -18.84 18.17
CA ARG A 189 -13.44 -18.08 19.39
C ARG A 189 -13.40 -16.56 19.16
N SER A 190 -12.75 -16.16 18.06
CA SER A 190 -12.53 -14.75 17.75
C SER A 190 -12.23 -14.52 16.27
N ASN A 191 -12.28 -13.26 15.85
CA ASN A 191 -11.85 -12.83 14.51
C ASN A 191 -10.36 -13.15 14.25
N TRP A 192 -9.53 -13.24 15.29
CA TRP A 192 -8.14 -13.69 15.19
C TRP A 192 -8.05 -15.14 14.73
N ASP A 193 -8.82 -16.03 15.37
CA ASP A 193 -8.86 -17.45 15.00
C ASP A 193 -9.34 -17.63 13.56
N LEU A 194 -10.42 -16.95 13.16
CA LEU A 194 -10.96 -17.03 11.81
C LEU A 194 -9.98 -16.51 10.74
N SER A 195 -9.40 -15.33 10.97
CA SER A 195 -8.48 -14.73 10.01
C SER A 195 -7.22 -15.58 9.79
N ALA A 196 -6.65 -16.10 10.89
CA ALA A 196 -5.50 -17.01 10.81
C ALA A 196 -5.85 -18.32 10.11
N ALA A 197 -7.00 -18.93 10.42
CA ALA A 197 -7.46 -20.18 9.80
C ALA A 197 -7.64 -20.05 8.28
N ARG A 198 -8.20 -18.94 7.81
CA ARG A 198 -8.35 -18.66 6.37
C ARG A 198 -7.02 -18.52 5.64
N ALA A 199 -6.06 -17.82 6.25
CA ALA A 199 -4.72 -17.72 5.70
C ALA A 199 -4.00 -19.08 5.67
N ILE A 200 -4.18 -19.92 6.69
CA ILE A 200 -3.66 -21.30 6.72
C ILE A 200 -4.33 -22.17 5.64
N ALA A 201 -5.64 -22.06 5.46
CA ALA A 201 -6.35 -22.79 4.41
C ALA A 201 -5.82 -22.43 3.02
N MET A 202 -5.54 -21.14 2.75
CA MET A 202 -4.93 -20.69 1.51
C MET A 202 -3.53 -21.27 1.32
N LEU A 203 -2.69 -21.26 2.38
CA LEU A 203 -1.36 -21.88 2.36
C LEU A 203 -1.44 -23.35 1.97
N ASN A 204 -2.34 -24.09 2.60
CA ASN A 204 -2.49 -25.53 2.33
C ASN A 204 -2.89 -25.81 0.89
N VAL A 205 -3.83 -25.05 0.34
CA VAL A 205 -4.23 -25.19 -1.07
C VAL A 205 -3.08 -24.83 -2.01
N LEU A 206 -2.36 -23.75 -1.77
CA LEU A 206 -1.19 -23.39 -2.59
C LEU A 206 -0.10 -24.46 -2.54
N ALA A 207 0.16 -25.04 -1.35
CA ALA A 207 1.19 -26.06 -1.17
C ALA A 207 0.77 -27.44 -1.69
N GLU A 208 -0.44 -27.92 -1.35
CA GLU A 208 -0.84 -29.32 -1.56
C GLU A 208 -1.44 -29.55 -2.94
N ARG A 209 -2.13 -28.54 -3.49
CA ARG A 209 -2.79 -28.67 -4.79
C ARG A 209 -1.98 -28.05 -5.92
N PHE A 210 -1.23 -26.97 -5.65
CA PHE A 210 -0.49 -26.22 -6.66
C PHE A 210 1.03 -26.26 -6.48
N GLU A 211 1.54 -27.09 -5.57
CA GLU A 211 2.97 -27.38 -5.36
C GLU A 211 3.86 -26.16 -5.07
N VAL A 212 3.27 -25.09 -4.55
CA VAL A 212 4.05 -23.92 -4.08
C VAL A 212 4.83 -24.30 -2.83
N ALA A 213 6.15 -24.10 -2.85
CA ALA A 213 7.05 -24.50 -1.77
C ALA A 213 6.69 -23.86 -0.41
N ARG A 214 6.43 -24.68 0.62
CA ARG A 214 5.98 -24.23 1.96
C ARG A 214 6.99 -23.30 2.63
N GLU A 215 8.28 -23.52 2.44
CA GLU A 215 9.39 -22.73 2.99
C GLU A 215 9.45 -21.29 2.46
N ARG A 216 8.73 -21.01 1.37
CA ARG A 216 8.56 -19.66 0.84
C ARG A 216 7.37 -18.93 1.43
N MET A 217 6.48 -19.65 2.10
CA MET A 217 5.21 -19.10 2.58
C MET A 217 5.23 -18.83 4.07
N SER A 218 4.58 -17.79 4.49
CA SER A 218 4.27 -17.42 5.88
C SER A 218 2.83 -16.98 6.00
N VAL A 219 2.30 -17.04 7.23
CA VAL A 219 0.89 -16.75 7.51
C VAL A 219 0.78 -15.71 8.61
N SER A 220 -0.16 -14.78 8.47
CA SER A 220 -0.55 -13.83 9.51
C SER A 220 -2.07 -13.69 9.56
N GLY A 221 -2.64 -13.62 10.75
CA GLY A 221 -4.02 -13.24 10.98
C GLY A 221 -4.06 -11.87 11.63
N TYR A 222 -4.87 -10.96 11.10
CA TYR A 222 -4.96 -9.57 11.59
C TYR A 222 -6.33 -9.24 12.19
N ALA A 223 -7.28 -10.16 12.15
CA ALA A 223 -8.66 -9.88 12.54
C ALA A 223 -9.18 -8.62 11.82
N ASP A 224 -9.77 -7.67 12.54
CA ASP A 224 -10.29 -6.39 12.05
C ASP A 224 -9.34 -5.19 12.25
N ASN A 225 -8.07 -5.45 12.61
CA ASN A 225 -7.12 -4.38 12.98
C ASN A 225 -6.46 -3.67 11.79
N VAL A 226 -6.57 -4.22 10.58
CA VAL A 226 -6.00 -3.61 9.37
C VAL A 226 -7.10 -3.44 8.32
N PRO A 227 -8.07 -2.53 8.55
CA PRO A 227 -9.17 -2.30 7.63
C PRO A 227 -8.69 -1.52 6.39
N VAL A 228 -9.23 -1.85 5.22
CA VAL A 228 -9.02 -1.10 3.96
C VAL A 228 -10.19 -0.17 3.64
N SER A 229 -11.27 -0.27 4.41
CA SER A 229 -12.47 0.57 4.30
C SER A 229 -13.16 0.71 5.67
N GLU A 230 -14.08 1.64 5.78
CA GLU A 230 -14.83 1.86 7.02
C GLU A 230 -15.71 0.65 7.38
N ASN A 231 -15.67 0.22 8.65
CA ASN A 231 -16.45 -0.93 9.13
C ASN A 231 -17.93 -0.61 9.39
N GLU A 232 -18.28 0.68 9.43
CA GLU A 232 -19.63 1.17 9.66
C GLU A 232 -20.55 0.85 8.48
N THR A 233 -20.04 0.83 7.27
CA THR A 233 -20.82 0.53 6.06
C THR A 233 -20.79 -0.96 5.72
N VAL A 234 -21.88 -1.47 5.13
CA VAL A 234 -21.96 -2.87 4.66
C VAL A 234 -20.91 -3.13 3.57
N GLU A 235 -20.73 -2.18 2.67
CA GLU A 235 -19.77 -2.23 1.56
C GLU A 235 -18.33 -2.22 2.07
N GLY A 236 -18.04 -1.43 3.08
CA GLY A 236 -16.72 -1.38 3.71
C GLY A 236 -16.39 -2.69 4.41
N ARG A 237 -17.32 -3.26 5.18
CA ARG A 237 -17.14 -4.58 5.80
C ARG A 237 -16.87 -5.68 4.76
N LYS A 238 -17.57 -5.67 3.62
CA LYS A 238 -17.30 -6.62 2.52
C LYS A 238 -15.89 -6.49 1.95
N LYS A 239 -15.31 -5.29 1.93
CA LYS A 239 -13.91 -5.06 1.50
C LYS A 239 -12.91 -5.50 2.56
N ASN A 240 -13.24 -5.34 3.84
CA ASN A 240 -12.37 -5.71 4.95
C ASN A 240 -12.26 -7.23 5.09
N ARG A 241 -13.34 -7.99 4.83
CA ARG A 241 -13.31 -9.46 4.82
C ARG A 241 -12.57 -9.95 3.58
N ARG A 242 -11.28 -10.25 3.71
CA ARG A 242 -10.40 -10.66 2.62
C ARG A 242 -9.27 -11.55 3.11
N VAL A 243 -8.64 -12.22 2.16
CA VAL A 243 -7.31 -12.84 2.32
C VAL A 243 -6.39 -12.20 1.30
N ASP A 244 -5.27 -11.68 1.76
CA ASP A 244 -4.25 -11.07 0.91
C ASP A 244 -3.11 -12.07 0.67
N VAL A 245 -2.75 -12.28 -0.60
CA VAL A 245 -1.56 -13.01 -1.04
C VAL A 245 -0.51 -11.98 -1.43
N VAL A 246 0.53 -11.84 -0.62
CA VAL A 246 1.57 -10.82 -0.78
C VAL A 246 2.85 -11.44 -1.29
N PHE A 247 3.23 -11.11 -2.52
CA PHE A 247 4.56 -11.45 -3.06
C PHE A 247 5.55 -10.40 -2.55
N LEU A 248 6.35 -10.78 -1.57
CA LEU A 248 7.24 -9.86 -0.87
C LEU A 248 8.44 -9.49 -1.74
N ASN A 249 8.74 -8.20 -1.81
CA ASN A 249 10.02 -7.72 -2.31
C ASN A 249 11.09 -7.76 -1.21
N GLN A 250 12.32 -7.33 -1.51
CA GLN A 250 13.42 -7.34 -0.54
C GLN A 250 13.14 -6.51 0.74
N PHE A 251 12.30 -5.46 0.68
CA PHE A 251 11.91 -4.68 1.85
C PHE A 251 10.86 -5.40 2.67
N GLY A 252 9.87 -6.00 2.03
CA GLY A 252 8.87 -6.83 2.69
C GLY A 252 9.49 -8.03 3.40
N VAL A 253 10.52 -8.65 2.81
CA VAL A 253 11.27 -9.73 3.46
C VAL A 253 12.03 -9.24 4.70
N LYS A 254 12.67 -8.07 4.65
CA LYS A 254 13.40 -7.50 5.80
C LYS A 254 12.48 -7.12 6.97
N SER A 255 11.22 -6.80 6.70
CA SER A 255 10.24 -6.48 7.73
C SER A 255 9.67 -7.72 8.43
N GLN A 256 9.89 -8.92 7.89
CA GLN A 256 9.50 -10.18 8.52
C GLN A 256 10.46 -10.55 9.65
N PRO A 257 9.99 -11.17 10.75
CA PRO A 257 10.87 -11.71 11.79
C PRO A 257 11.88 -12.68 11.16
N GLY A 258 13.17 -12.30 11.19
CA GLY A 258 14.21 -13.11 10.57
C GLY A 258 14.36 -14.46 11.25
N ARG A 259 14.39 -15.56 10.47
CA ARG A 259 15.05 -16.78 10.95
C ARG A 259 16.55 -16.48 11.00
N LYS A 260 17.11 -16.52 12.21
CA LYS A 260 18.57 -16.56 12.41
C LYS A 260 19.12 -17.88 11.88
#